data_75117bc947bb8df8a7d7d15cb868f525
#
_entry.id   75117bc947bb8df8a7d7d15cb868f525
#
_cell.length_a   1.000
_cell.length_b   1.000
_cell.length_c   1.000
_cell.angle_alpha   90.00
_cell.angle_beta   90.00
_cell.angle_gamma   90.00
#
_symmetry.space_group_name_H-M   'P 1'
#
loop_
_entity.id
_entity.type
_entity.pdbx_description
1 polymer ?
#
loop_
_entity_poly.entity_id
_entity_poly.type
_entity_poly.pdbx_seq_one_letter_code
_entity_poly.pdbx_strand_id
1 'polypeptide(L)'
;MTDVVGVVFEPGGKVYYFDPGNMSLGKGEQVVVQTVQGNEMGQVVQPPHEVSPEQIQAPLKRVVRPADAEDLRIVAENERLKESFLQTCRELIEKHGLDMKLVDAEIAFEGGKVTFHFYADERVDFRSLVAELARTLKRRIELRQIGAREEARLIGGMGPCGRKLCCCSFGVSQDPVSIRMAKEQQLPLNPSKISGLLSLIHI
;
A
#
# COMPACT_ATOMS: atom_id res chain seq x y z
N MET A 1 6.38 29.72 -4.14
CA MET A 1 5.22 28.93 -3.73
C MET A 1 4.92 28.00 -4.88
N THR A 2 4.58 26.78 -4.61
CA THR A 2 4.33 25.75 -5.65
C THR A 2 2.95 25.18 -5.40
N ASP A 3 2.11 25.16 -6.44
CA ASP A 3 0.79 24.57 -6.36
C ASP A 3 0.90 23.05 -6.31
N VAL A 4 0.22 22.45 -5.34
CA VAL A 4 0.16 21.01 -5.18
C VAL A 4 -1.27 20.55 -4.93
N VAL A 5 -1.56 19.31 -5.33
CA VAL A 5 -2.80 18.61 -5.01
C VAL A 5 -2.45 17.39 -4.17
N GLY A 6 -3.19 17.17 -3.08
CA GLY A 6 -3.02 16.00 -2.20
C GLY A 6 -3.88 14.84 -2.65
N VAL A 7 -3.25 13.73 -3.01
CA VAL A 7 -3.88 12.51 -3.52
C VAL A 7 -3.59 11.33 -2.59
N VAL A 8 -4.57 10.47 -2.37
CA VAL A 8 -4.42 9.18 -1.69
C VAL A 8 -4.76 8.05 -2.65
N PHE A 9 -4.06 6.94 -2.53
CA PHE A 9 -4.31 5.72 -3.33
C PHE A 9 -5.23 4.73 -2.60
N GLU A 10 -5.25 4.78 -1.27
CA GLU A 10 -6.11 3.96 -0.42
C GLU A 10 -6.88 4.83 0.56
N PRO A 11 -8.11 4.47 0.93
CA PRO A 11 -8.87 5.18 1.96
C PRO A 11 -8.10 5.22 3.29
N GLY A 12 -7.83 6.43 3.79
CA GLY A 12 -7.04 6.63 5.02
C GLY A 12 -5.52 6.41 4.84
N GLY A 13 -5.04 6.25 3.62
CA GLY A 13 -3.62 6.12 3.28
C GLY A 13 -2.85 7.44 3.42
N LYS A 14 -1.54 7.38 3.14
CA LYS A 14 -0.67 8.56 3.11
C LYS A 14 -1.09 9.50 1.98
N VAL A 15 -1.12 10.80 2.28
CA VAL A 15 -1.31 11.83 1.28
C VAL A 15 0.00 12.08 0.54
N TYR A 16 -0.07 12.01 -0.78
CA TYR A 16 1.05 12.32 -1.67
C TYR A 16 0.73 13.59 -2.45
N TYR A 17 1.73 14.44 -2.63
CA TYR A 17 1.59 15.69 -3.34
C TYR A 17 2.02 15.54 -4.79
N PHE A 18 1.17 16.07 -5.68
CA PHE A 18 1.40 16.08 -7.13
C PHE A 18 1.22 17.50 -7.67
N ASP A 19 1.84 17.76 -8.82
CA ASP A 19 1.63 19.00 -9.59
C ASP A 19 0.28 18.92 -10.30
N PRO A 20 -0.70 19.77 -9.97
CA PRO A 20 -2.01 19.77 -10.62
C PRO A 20 -1.94 20.33 -12.04
N GLY A 21 -0.85 20.99 -12.46
CA GLY A 21 -0.80 21.73 -13.71
C GLY A 21 -1.85 22.83 -13.74
N ASN A 22 -2.61 22.90 -14.85
CA ASN A 22 -3.70 23.87 -15.03
C ASN A 22 -5.09 23.27 -14.73
N MET A 23 -5.16 22.14 -14.02
CA MET A 23 -6.41 21.44 -13.76
C MET A 23 -7.08 21.96 -12.50
N SER A 24 -8.39 22.21 -12.60
CA SER A 24 -9.22 22.51 -11.43
C SER A 24 -9.73 21.19 -10.86
N LEU A 25 -9.14 20.74 -9.76
CA LEU A 25 -9.42 19.45 -9.15
C LEU A 25 -10.17 19.65 -7.82
N GLY A 26 -11.33 19.03 -7.72
CA GLY A 26 -12.18 19.06 -6.53
C GLY A 26 -11.83 17.96 -5.52
N LYS A 27 -12.14 18.19 -4.24
CA LYS A 27 -12.00 17.14 -3.21
C LYS A 27 -12.95 15.97 -3.52
N GLY A 28 -12.45 14.76 -3.45
CA GLY A 28 -13.18 13.52 -3.74
C GLY A 28 -13.10 13.09 -5.20
N GLU A 29 -12.57 13.92 -6.09
CA GLU A 29 -12.39 13.63 -7.50
C GLU A 29 -11.31 12.54 -7.70
N GLN A 30 -11.53 11.65 -8.64
CA GLN A 30 -10.57 10.62 -8.99
C GLN A 30 -9.67 11.11 -10.12
N VAL A 31 -8.39 10.86 -9.98
CA VAL A 31 -7.36 11.33 -10.90
C VAL A 31 -6.36 10.23 -11.23
N VAL A 32 -5.86 10.26 -12.45
CA VAL A 32 -4.72 9.44 -12.86
C VAL A 32 -3.46 10.26 -12.68
N VAL A 33 -2.52 9.72 -11.89
CA VAL A 33 -1.26 10.37 -11.57
C VAL A 33 -0.08 9.53 -12.03
N GLN A 34 1.00 10.19 -12.41
CA GLN A 34 2.24 9.51 -12.74
C GLN A 34 3.01 9.17 -11.46
N THR A 35 3.35 7.90 -11.26
CA THR A 35 4.18 7.44 -10.14
C THR A 35 5.52 6.86 -10.60
N VAL A 36 6.33 6.34 -9.70
CA VAL A 36 7.55 5.60 -10.04
C VAL A 36 7.23 4.27 -10.70
N GLN A 37 6.05 3.73 -10.41
CA GLN A 37 5.61 2.42 -10.88
C GLN A 37 4.81 2.48 -12.19
N GLY A 38 4.52 3.67 -12.70
CA GLY A 38 3.66 3.93 -13.85
C GLY A 38 2.52 4.86 -13.51
N ASN A 39 1.46 4.83 -14.31
CA ASN A 39 0.24 5.56 -14.00
C ASN A 39 -0.56 4.81 -12.94
N GLU A 40 -1.07 5.54 -11.98
CA GLU A 40 -1.91 5.02 -10.89
C GLU A 40 -3.13 5.90 -10.71
N MET A 41 -4.24 5.30 -10.30
CA MET A 41 -5.45 6.03 -9.97
C MET A 41 -5.49 6.35 -8.48
N GLY A 42 -5.77 7.61 -8.14
CA GLY A 42 -5.91 8.06 -6.77
C GLY A 42 -7.08 9.02 -6.59
N GLN A 43 -7.41 9.33 -5.34
CA GLN A 43 -8.48 10.25 -4.98
C GLN A 43 -7.91 11.53 -4.39
N VAL A 44 -8.39 12.66 -4.86
CA VAL A 44 -8.04 13.98 -4.33
C VAL A 44 -8.66 14.17 -2.95
N VAL A 45 -7.82 14.37 -1.94
CA VAL A 45 -8.24 14.66 -0.56
C VAL A 45 -8.01 16.12 -0.18
N GLN A 46 -7.00 16.73 -0.80
CA GLN A 46 -6.73 18.16 -0.66
C GLN A 46 -6.74 18.80 -2.06
N PRO A 47 -7.65 19.75 -2.31
CA PRO A 47 -7.69 20.45 -3.59
C PRO A 47 -6.39 21.25 -3.81
N PRO A 48 -6.15 21.75 -5.02
CA PRO A 48 -4.95 22.54 -5.32
C PRO A 48 -4.77 23.68 -4.32
N HIS A 49 -3.58 23.76 -3.73
CA HIS A 49 -3.18 24.78 -2.77
C HIS A 49 -1.67 25.02 -2.82
N GLU A 50 -1.25 26.18 -2.40
CA GLU A 50 0.15 26.56 -2.36
C GLU A 50 0.84 25.96 -1.12
N VAL A 51 2.01 25.36 -1.33
CA VAL A 51 2.86 24.88 -0.24
C VAL A 51 4.26 25.51 -0.32
N SER A 52 4.92 25.59 0.83
CA SER A 52 6.32 26.01 0.86
C SER A 52 7.23 24.92 0.30
N PRO A 53 8.32 25.27 -0.41
CA PRO A 53 9.24 24.30 -1.01
C PRO A 53 9.86 23.32 0.00
N GLU A 54 9.94 23.70 1.26
CA GLU A 54 10.49 22.87 2.36
C GLU A 54 9.62 21.64 2.69
N GLN A 55 8.34 21.67 2.33
CA GLN A 55 7.40 20.57 2.54
C GLN A 55 7.41 19.54 1.41
N ILE A 56 8.09 19.87 0.30
CA ILE A 56 8.19 19.03 -0.88
C ILE A 56 9.48 18.21 -0.78
N GLN A 57 9.37 16.94 -0.39
CA GLN A 57 10.52 16.06 -0.16
C GLN A 57 11.14 15.47 -1.45
N ALA A 58 10.49 15.62 -2.61
CA ALA A 58 10.96 15.07 -3.87
C ALA A 58 10.44 15.89 -5.06
N PRO A 59 11.03 15.78 -6.26
CA PRO A 59 10.48 16.42 -7.44
C PRO A 59 9.02 15.99 -7.66
N LEU A 60 8.12 16.98 -7.70
CA LEU A 60 6.70 16.75 -7.90
C LEU A 60 6.45 16.06 -9.23
N LYS A 61 5.73 14.96 -9.18
CA LYS A 61 5.17 14.32 -10.36
C LYS A 61 3.82 14.92 -10.68
N ARG A 62 3.37 14.76 -11.92
CA ARG A 62 2.18 15.42 -12.42
C ARG A 62 0.93 14.56 -12.27
N VAL A 63 -0.19 15.23 -12.06
CA VAL A 63 -1.50 14.67 -12.40
C VAL A 63 -1.60 14.62 -13.92
N VAL A 64 -1.88 13.43 -14.46
CA VAL A 64 -1.97 13.23 -15.92
C VAL A 64 -3.29 13.76 -16.44
N ARG A 65 -4.39 13.35 -15.79
CA ARG A 65 -5.77 13.74 -16.12
C ARG A 65 -6.75 13.34 -15.01
N PRO A 66 -7.95 13.93 -14.97
CA PRO A 66 -9.05 13.35 -14.23
C PRO A 66 -9.38 11.94 -14.72
N ALA A 67 -9.83 11.07 -13.84
CA ALA A 67 -10.21 9.71 -14.20
C ALA A 67 -11.52 9.72 -14.98
N ASP A 68 -11.60 8.92 -16.02
CA ASP A 68 -12.82 8.75 -16.83
C ASP A 68 -13.57 7.45 -16.45
N ALA A 69 -14.72 7.21 -17.11
CA ALA A 69 -15.55 6.04 -16.84
C ALA A 69 -14.83 4.71 -17.20
N GLU A 70 -13.90 4.73 -18.15
CA GLU A 70 -13.12 3.57 -18.54
C GLU A 70 -12.08 3.22 -17.48
N ASP A 71 -11.43 4.23 -16.90
CA ASP A 71 -10.50 4.04 -15.78
C ASP A 71 -11.16 3.35 -14.60
N LEU A 72 -12.39 3.78 -14.27
CA LEU A 72 -13.19 3.16 -13.20
C LEU A 72 -13.53 1.70 -13.49
N ARG A 73 -13.80 1.37 -14.74
CA ARG A 73 -14.04 -0.02 -15.17
C ARG A 73 -12.79 -0.87 -15.04
N ILE A 74 -11.64 -0.34 -15.46
CA ILE A 74 -10.35 -1.03 -15.33
C ILE A 74 -10.07 -1.34 -13.86
N VAL A 75 -10.25 -0.38 -12.95
CA VAL A 75 -10.04 -0.61 -11.52
C VAL A 75 -11.01 -1.66 -10.98
N ALA A 76 -12.29 -1.58 -11.34
CA ALA A 76 -13.30 -2.54 -10.90
C ALA A 76 -13.01 -3.96 -11.44
N GLU A 77 -12.49 -4.08 -12.65
CA GLU A 77 -12.06 -5.36 -13.23
C GLU A 77 -10.82 -5.91 -12.54
N ASN A 78 -9.82 -5.06 -12.29
CA ASN A 78 -8.62 -5.45 -11.56
C ASN A 78 -8.97 -5.96 -10.15
N GLU A 79 -9.92 -5.32 -9.45
CA GLU A 79 -10.37 -5.77 -8.14
C GLU A 79 -11.07 -7.15 -8.19
N ARG A 80 -11.84 -7.43 -9.24
CA ARG A 80 -12.44 -8.76 -9.46
C ARG A 80 -11.38 -9.83 -9.76
N LEU A 81 -10.36 -9.47 -10.55
CA LEU A 81 -9.27 -10.39 -10.88
C LEU A 81 -8.38 -10.69 -9.69
N LYS A 82 -8.28 -9.77 -8.74
CA LYS A 82 -7.45 -9.88 -7.54
C LYS A 82 -7.69 -11.18 -6.77
N GLU A 83 -8.96 -11.52 -6.50
CA GLU A 83 -9.29 -12.75 -5.75
C GLU A 83 -8.87 -14.01 -6.51
N SER A 84 -9.08 -14.06 -7.82
CA SER A 84 -8.63 -15.16 -8.67
C SER A 84 -7.10 -15.32 -8.65
N PHE A 85 -6.37 -14.20 -8.68
CA PHE A 85 -4.91 -14.20 -8.62
C PHE A 85 -4.38 -14.63 -7.25
N LEU A 86 -5.05 -14.20 -6.18
CA LEU A 86 -4.73 -14.66 -4.83
C LEU A 86 -4.92 -16.17 -4.69
N GLN A 87 -6.01 -16.72 -5.21
CA GLN A 87 -6.28 -18.15 -5.17
C GLN A 87 -5.22 -18.94 -5.94
N THR A 88 -4.89 -18.51 -7.16
CA THR A 88 -3.84 -19.15 -7.97
C THR A 88 -2.49 -19.11 -7.27
N CYS A 89 -2.17 -17.98 -6.62
CA CYS A 89 -0.90 -17.83 -5.88
C CYS A 89 -0.86 -18.76 -4.67
N ARG A 90 -1.96 -18.91 -3.91
CA ARG A 90 -2.05 -19.84 -2.77
C ARG A 90 -1.79 -21.30 -3.20
N GLU A 91 -2.44 -21.73 -4.26
CA GLU A 91 -2.27 -23.10 -4.82
C GLU A 91 -0.82 -23.37 -5.24
N LEU A 92 -0.17 -22.37 -5.84
CA LEU A 92 1.24 -22.51 -6.23
C LEU A 92 2.19 -22.46 -5.04
N ILE A 93 1.92 -21.67 -4.00
CA ILE A 93 2.70 -21.67 -2.75
C ILE A 93 2.66 -23.06 -2.11
N GLU A 94 1.47 -23.67 -2.00
CA GLU A 94 1.29 -25.03 -1.48
C GLU A 94 2.01 -26.07 -2.34
N LYS A 95 1.88 -25.98 -3.67
CA LYS A 95 2.56 -26.87 -4.62
C LYS A 95 4.10 -26.84 -4.49
N HIS A 96 4.66 -25.64 -4.26
CA HIS A 96 6.10 -25.45 -4.08
C HIS A 96 6.56 -25.73 -2.64
N GLY A 97 5.65 -25.97 -1.70
CA GLY A 97 5.95 -26.22 -0.29
C GLY A 97 6.68 -25.07 0.40
N LEU A 98 6.35 -23.83 0.03
CA LEU A 98 7.00 -22.64 0.58
C LEU A 98 6.36 -22.22 1.89
N ASP A 99 7.19 -22.02 2.92
CA ASP A 99 6.74 -21.52 4.23
C ASP A 99 6.59 -19.98 4.19
N MET A 100 5.50 -19.55 3.56
CA MET A 100 5.13 -18.13 3.43
C MET A 100 3.62 -17.97 3.44
N LYS A 101 3.15 -16.90 4.06
CA LYS A 101 1.74 -16.56 4.12
C LYS A 101 1.42 -15.44 3.14
N LEU A 102 0.62 -15.73 2.14
CA LEU A 102 0.10 -14.70 1.23
C LEU A 102 -0.91 -13.82 1.97
N VAL A 103 -0.70 -12.52 1.92
CA VAL A 103 -1.53 -11.54 2.62
C VAL A 103 -2.47 -10.83 1.66
N ASP A 104 -1.92 -10.24 0.59
CA ASP A 104 -2.71 -9.47 -0.37
C ASP A 104 -2.04 -9.44 -1.75
N ALA A 105 -2.76 -8.96 -2.75
CA ALA A 105 -2.25 -8.71 -4.09
C ALA A 105 -2.68 -7.33 -4.58
N GLU A 106 -1.80 -6.65 -5.29
CA GLU A 106 -2.02 -5.36 -5.91
C GLU A 106 -1.80 -5.51 -7.42
N ILE A 107 -2.79 -5.13 -8.21
CA ILE A 107 -2.70 -5.12 -9.66
C ILE A 107 -2.47 -3.67 -10.10
N ALA A 108 -1.36 -3.40 -10.79
CA ALA A 108 -1.08 -2.08 -11.32
C ALA A 108 -2.22 -1.60 -12.23
N PHE A 109 -2.53 -0.32 -12.20
CA PHE A 109 -3.63 0.29 -12.94
C PHE A 109 -3.65 -0.13 -14.42
N GLU A 110 -2.50 -0.11 -15.09
CA GLU A 110 -2.35 -0.54 -16.50
C GLU A 110 -2.41 -2.08 -16.68
N GLY A 111 -2.59 -2.83 -15.60
CA GLY A 111 -2.73 -4.28 -15.65
C GLY A 111 -1.48 -5.09 -15.98
N GLY A 112 -0.37 -4.43 -16.30
CA GLY A 112 0.86 -5.11 -16.74
C GLY A 112 1.66 -5.80 -15.63
N LYS A 113 1.46 -5.40 -14.37
CA LYS A 113 2.22 -5.86 -13.20
C LYS A 113 1.27 -6.29 -12.09
N VAL A 114 1.64 -7.35 -11.38
CA VAL A 114 0.97 -7.80 -10.15
C VAL A 114 2.01 -7.92 -9.05
N THR A 115 1.75 -7.26 -7.92
CA THR A 115 2.58 -7.34 -6.72
C THR A 115 1.83 -8.15 -5.67
N PHE A 116 2.43 -9.27 -5.22
CA PHE A 116 1.89 -10.07 -4.14
C PHE A 116 2.62 -9.71 -2.85
N HIS A 117 1.86 -9.40 -1.82
CA HIS A 117 2.37 -9.13 -0.48
C HIS A 117 2.33 -10.41 0.36
N PHE A 118 3.46 -10.80 0.91
CA PHE A 118 3.54 -11.99 1.73
C PHE A 118 4.32 -11.74 3.03
N TYR A 119 3.98 -12.50 4.04
CA TYR A 119 4.71 -12.57 5.30
C TYR A 119 5.45 -13.92 5.39
N ALA A 120 6.68 -13.89 5.87
CA ALA A 120 7.45 -15.07 6.21
C ALA A 120 8.39 -14.74 7.37
N ASP A 121 8.58 -15.70 8.30
CA ASP A 121 9.49 -15.55 9.44
C ASP A 121 10.95 -15.64 9.01
N GLU A 122 11.23 -16.47 8.01
CA GLU A 122 12.55 -16.68 7.46
C GLU A 122 12.64 -16.25 5.99
N ARG A 123 13.86 -16.31 5.46
CA ARG A 123 14.11 -15.98 4.04
C ARG A 123 13.64 -17.14 3.15
N VAL A 124 12.69 -16.87 2.27
CA VAL A 124 12.13 -17.84 1.33
C VAL A 124 12.74 -17.67 -0.07
N ASP A 125 13.10 -18.76 -0.73
CA ASP A 125 13.46 -18.72 -2.16
C ASP A 125 12.21 -18.95 -3.03
N PHE A 126 11.71 -17.87 -3.58
CA PHE A 126 10.48 -17.84 -4.39
C PHE A 126 10.73 -17.73 -5.90
N ARG A 127 11.96 -17.99 -6.40
CA ARG A 127 12.27 -17.82 -7.83
C ARG A 127 11.43 -18.71 -8.75
N SER A 128 11.25 -19.97 -8.37
CA SER A 128 10.41 -20.93 -9.09
C SER A 128 8.94 -20.51 -9.09
N LEU A 129 8.43 -20.05 -7.95
CA LEU A 129 7.07 -19.52 -7.81
C LEU A 129 6.83 -18.33 -8.74
N VAL A 130 7.74 -17.34 -8.76
CA VAL A 130 7.63 -16.17 -9.65
C VAL A 130 7.57 -16.57 -11.11
N ALA A 131 8.43 -17.52 -11.52
CA ALA A 131 8.47 -17.98 -12.91
C ALA A 131 7.17 -18.69 -13.32
N GLU A 132 6.59 -19.49 -12.43
CA GLU A 132 5.33 -20.20 -12.69
C GLU A 132 4.14 -19.24 -12.66
N LEU A 133 4.06 -18.33 -11.71
CA LEU A 133 3.05 -17.26 -11.67
C LEU A 133 3.07 -16.39 -12.93
N ALA A 134 4.26 -15.97 -13.38
CA ALA A 134 4.39 -15.17 -14.60
C ALA A 134 3.88 -15.88 -15.85
N ARG A 135 4.09 -17.21 -15.95
CA ARG A 135 3.56 -18.04 -17.05
C ARG A 135 2.05 -18.18 -16.98
N THR A 136 1.50 -18.40 -15.78
CA THR A 136 0.07 -18.65 -15.55
C THR A 136 -0.74 -17.36 -15.73
N LEU A 137 -0.32 -16.27 -15.11
CA LEU A 137 -1.04 -15.00 -15.12
C LEU A 137 -0.71 -14.13 -16.35
N LYS A 138 0.35 -14.47 -17.09
CA LYS A 138 0.86 -13.71 -18.26
C LYS A 138 1.09 -12.22 -17.94
N ARG A 139 1.56 -11.93 -16.74
CA ARG A 139 1.85 -10.59 -16.23
C ARG A 139 3.21 -10.57 -15.55
N ARG A 140 3.78 -9.38 -15.39
CA ARG A 140 4.99 -9.21 -14.59
C ARG A 140 4.65 -9.40 -13.12
N ILE A 141 5.35 -10.33 -12.47
CA ILE A 141 5.11 -10.67 -11.05
C ILE A 141 6.20 -10.05 -10.19
N GLU A 142 5.79 -9.43 -9.10
CA GLU A 142 6.66 -8.98 -8.03
C GLU A 142 6.16 -9.57 -6.71
N LEU A 143 7.07 -10.15 -5.92
CA LEU A 143 6.80 -10.66 -4.59
C LEU A 143 7.47 -9.72 -3.58
N ARG A 144 6.66 -9.13 -2.70
CA ARG A 144 7.11 -8.20 -1.65
C ARG A 144 6.88 -8.79 -0.28
N GLN A 145 7.96 -9.03 0.44
CA GLN A 145 7.87 -9.42 1.85
C GLN A 145 7.48 -8.20 2.68
N ILE A 146 6.46 -8.36 3.51
CA ILE A 146 5.96 -7.33 4.43
C ILE A 146 6.24 -7.72 5.88
N GLY A 147 6.36 -6.73 6.74
CA GLY A 147 6.54 -6.97 8.18
C GLY A 147 5.20 -7.24 8.88
N ALA A 148 5.25 -7.81 10.08
CA ALA A 148 4.06 -8.16 10.89
C ALA A 148 3.11 -6.98 11.13
N ARG A 149 3.60 -5.75 11.21
CA ARG A 149 2.76 -4.56 11.36
C ARG A 149 2.02 -4.21 10.07
N GLU A 150 2.69 -4.32 8.92
CA GLU A 150 2.09 -4.08 7.61
C GLU A 150 1.05 -5.16 7.30
N GLU A 151 1.35 -6.42 7.64
CA GLU A 151 0.37 -7.52 7.62
C GLU A 151 -0.87 -7.18 8.46
N ALA A 152 -0.67 -6.81 9.73
CA ALA A 152 -1.78 -6.45 10.61
C ALA A 152 -2.60 -5.26 10.10
N ARG A 153 -1.96 -4.31 9.41
CA ARG A 153 -2.65 -3.18 8.78
C ARG A 153 -3.52 -3.61 7.60
N LEU A 154 -3.00 -4.49 6.74
CA LEU A 154 -3.72 -4.98 5.56
C LEU A 154 -4.90 -5.88 5.94
N ILE A 155 -4.69 -6.80 6.89
CA ILE A 155 -5.75 -7.70 7.37
C ILE A 155 -6.79 -6.93 8.22
N GLY A 156 -6.34 -5.91 8.95
CA GLY A 156 -7.17 -5.22 9.93
C GLY A 156 -7.34 -6.00 11.22
N GLY A 157 -8.28 -5.56 12.05
CA GLY A 157 -8.62 -6.23 13.29
C GLY A 157 -8.84 -5.28 14.47
N MET A 158 -9.04 -5.86 15.65
CA MET A 158 -9.21 -5.14 16.91
C MET A 158 -7.99 -5.36 17.81
N GLY A 159 -7.54 -4.29 18.43
CA GLY A 159 -6.48 -4.33 19.42
C GLY A 159 -6.98 -4.87 20.77
N PRO A 160 -6.07 -5.17 21.72
CA PRO A 160 -6.44 -5.61 23.06
C PRO A 160 -7.25 -4.56 23.85
N CYS A 161 -7.27 -3.31 23.41
CA CYS A 161 -8.10 -2.23 23.95
C CYS A 161 -9.56 -2.25 23.44
N GLY A 162 -9.96 -3.22 22.60
CA GLY A 162 -11.30 -3.33 22.02
C GLY A 162 -11.62 -2.33 20.90
N ARG A 163 -10.64 -1.60 20.40
CA ARG A 163 -10.78 -0.66 19.27
C ARG A 163 -10.09 -1.21 18.02
N LYS A 164 -10.45 -0.70 16.84
CA LYS A 164 -9.71 -0.95 15.59
C LYS A 164 -8.22 -0.69 15.82
N LEU A 165 -7.38 -1.48 15.19
CA LEU A 165 -5.93 -1.30 15.23
C LEU A 165 -5.55 0.14 14.86
N CYS A 166 -4.64 0.74 15.62
CA CYS A 166 -4.21 2.12 15.41
C CYS A 166 -3.60 2.31 14.01
N CYS A 167 -2.86 1.32 13.53
CA CYS A 167 -2.28 1.32 12.18
C CYS A 167 -3.33 1.35 11.05
N CYS A 168 -4.56 0.87 11.33
CA CYS A 168 -5.67 0.94 10.37
C CYS A 168 -6.49 2.24 10.50
N SER A 169 -6.49 2.87 11.69
CA SER A 169 -7.36 4.02 11.97
C SER A 169 -6.71 5.36 11.69
N PHE A 170 -5.40 5.49 11.93
CA PHE A 170 -4.67 6.76 11.87
C PHE A 170 -3.77 6.90 10.64
N GLY A 171 -3.85 5.97 9.69
CA GLY A 171 -3.13 6.04 8.43
C GLY A 171 -1.63 5.73 8.53
N VAL A 172 -0.94 5.97 7.44
CA VAL A 172 0.41 5.47 7.14
C VAL A 172 1.54 6.37 7.65
N SER A 173 1.25 7.57 8.12
CA SER A 173 2.28 8.54 8.53
C SER A 173 2.82 8.28 9.94
N GLN A 174 2.93 7.01 10.29
CA GLN A 174 3.41 6.63 11.61
C GLN A 174 4.92 6.39 11.56
N ASP A 175 5.65 7.09 12.41
CA ASP A 175 7.07 6.87 12.57
C ASP A 175 7.37 5.41 12.95
N PRO A 176 8.42 4.80 12.39
CA PRO A 176 8.76 3.43 12.72
C PRO A 176 9.13 3.31 14.20
N VAL A 177 8.49 2.40 14.90
CA VAL A 177 8.86 2.08 16.29
C VAL A 177 10.15 1.30 16.30
N SER A 178 11.15 1.86 16.97
CA SER A 178 12.45 1.21 17.12
C SER A 178 12.45 0.20 18.27
N ILE A 179 13.31 -0.83 18.17
CA ILE A 179 13.56 -1.77 19.27
C ILE A 179 14.03 -1.04 20.54
N ARG A 180 14.71 0.10 20.39
CA ARG A 180 15.15 0.92 21.51
C ARG A 180 13.96 1.47 22.30
N MET A 181 12.94 2.01 21.63
CA MET A 181 11.72 2.52 22.27
C MET A 181 10.97 1.40 23.01
N ALA A 182 10.94 0.18 22.48
CA ALA A 182 10.33 -0.96 23.15
C ALA A 182 11.12 -1.37 24.40
N LYS A 183 12.46 -1.33 24.37
CA LYS A 183 13.32 -1.61 25.53
C LYS A 183 13.16 -0.57 26.64
N GLU A 184 13.16 0.71 26.29
CA GLU A 184 12.97 1.82 27.24
C GLU A 184 11.64 1.73 27.99
N GLN A 185 10.62 1.16 27.35
CA GLN A 185 9.27 0.96 27.92
C GLN A 185 9.08 -0.46 28.49
N GLN A 186 10.12 -1.27 28.60
CA GLN A 186 10.07 -2.65 29.11
C GLN A 186 9.03 -3.53 28.39
N LEU A 187 8.78 -3.28 27.11
CA LEU A 187 7.86 -4.03 26.29
C LEU A 187 8.51 -5.28 25.69
N PRO A 188 7.72 -6.30 25.32
CA PRO A 188 8.23 -7.46 24.62
C PRO A 188 8.94 -7.04 23.32
N LEU A 189 10.12 -7.58 23.04
CA LEU A 189 10.87 -7.23 21.83
C LEU A 189 10.32 -7.91 20.57
N ASN A 190 9.36 -8.82 20.71
CA ASN A 190 8.72 -9.45 19.58
C ASN A 190 7.73 -8.47 18.93
N PRO A 191 7.93 -8.07 17.66
CA PRO A 191 7.06 -7.11 16.96
C PRO A 191 5.59 -7.51 16.92
N SER A 192 5.29 -8.81 16.87
CA SER A 192 3.91 -9.33 16.85
C SER A 192 3.16 -9.12 18.17
N LYS A 193 3.87 -8.92 19.27
CA LYS A 193 3.29 -8.65 20.59
C LYS A 193 3.17 -7.15 20.90
N ILE A 194 3.79 -6.30 20.12
CA ILE A 194 3.71 -4.84 20.26
C ILE A 194 2.59 -4.36 19.35
N SER A 195 1.36 -4.44 19.83
CA SER A 195 0.14 -4.26 19.04
C SER A 195 -0.23 -2.83 18.92
N GLY A 196 0.30 -1.90 18.64
CA GLY A 196 -0.26 -0.56 18.41
C GLY A 196 0.68 0.56 18.77
N LEU A 197 0.66 1.52 17.91
CA LEU A 197 1.52 2.68 17.95
C LEU A 197 1.20 3.58 19.15
N LEU A 198 -0.08 3.74 19.47
CA LEU A 198 -0.53 4.59 20.55
C LEU A 198 -0.08 4.09 21.92
N SER A 199 0.11 2.79 22.08
CA SER A 199 0.66 2.24 23.33
C SER A 199 2.15 2.56 23.52
N LEU A 200 2.85 2.91 22.44
CA LEU A 200 4.28 3.24 22.45
C LEU A 200 4.59 4.74 22.42
N ILE A 201 3.63 5.57 21.97
CA ILE A 201 3.81 7.02 21.86
C ILE A 201 3.25 7.75 23.09
N HIS A 202 2.29 7.16 23.79
CA HIS A 202 1.58 7.81 24.91
C HIS A 202 2.08 7.42 26.31
N ILE A 203 3.27 6.86 26.41
CA ILE A 203 3.88 6.58 27.73
C ILE A 203 5.05 7.52 27.97
#